data_89f62a11d7db06c3609aacadf376ee29
#
_entry.id   89f62a11d7db06c3609aacadf376ee29
#
_cell.length_a   1.000
_cell.length_b   1.000
_cell.length_c   1.000
_cell.angle_alpha   90.00
_cell.angle_beta   90.00
_cell.angle_gamma   90.00
#
_symmetry.space_group_name_H-M   'P 1'
#
loop_
_entity.id
_entity.type
_entity.pdbx_description
1 polymer ?
#
loop_
_entity_poly.entity_id
_entity_poly.type
_entity_poly.pdbx_seq_one_letter_code
_entity_poly.pdbx_strand_id
1 'polypeptide(L)'
;MKNTHWLLIAGLFFASCASPGYERTDEGVLIRLDQKESTDSRLVRLNVVNSKIIHVSATPKKSFSKEKSLIVVPQEKFSDFSVEEKNDEVVVSTADLKAVVSLKTGEVQFFDASGKILLRENEGGGKRFDPVTVEGTDGYALKQSFESPDDEAFYGLGQHQADEFNYKGKNESLFQYNTKVSVPFVLSNKNYGILWDNYSLSRFGDERDYAQLDETFTLYDSKGVKGGLTGTYVPGANRKAQPVVRTEKNIYFEDKKTILNLPKDFPFDGSKVTYEGEIEA
;
A
#
# COMPACT_ATOMS: atom_id res chain seq x y z
N MET A 1 31.15 68.05 -19.90
CA MET A 1 31.11 67.05 -18.83
C MET A 1 29.71 66.51 -18.83
N LYS A 2 29.52 65.29 -19.34
CA LYS A 2 28.21 64.56 -19.38
C LYS A 2 28.22 63.49 -18.29
N ASN A 3 27.39 63.66 -17.28
CA ASN A 3 27.17 62.64 -16.22
C ASN A 3 26.13 61.65 -16.71
N THR A 4 26.55 60.40 -16.91
CA THR A 4 25.69 59.28 -17.25
C THR A 4 25.37 58.53 -15.95
N HIS A 5 24.15 58.65 -15.45
CA HIS A 5 23.67 57.87 -14.33
C HIS A 5 23.25 56.46 -14.81
N TRP A 6 23.93 55.42 -14.36
CA TRP A 6 23.54 54.05 -14.52
C TRP A 6 22.57 53.71 -13.39
N LEU A 7 21.30 53.44 -13.76
CA LEU A 7 20.30 52.85 -12.87
C LEU A 7 20.52 51.35 -12.82
N LEU A 8 21.01 50.84 -11.68
CA LEU A 8 21.03 49.44 -11.35
C LEU A 8 19.61 49.01 -10.94
N ILE A 9 18.89 48.31 -11.82
CA ILE A 9 17.63 47.63 -11.49
C ILE A 9 18.01 46.32 -10.82
N ALA A 10 17.93 46.30 -9.49
CA ALA A 10 18.00 45.08 -8.71
C ALA A 10 16.69 44.28 -8.89
N GLY A 11 16.73 43.27 -9.73
CA GLY A 11 15.62 42.31 -9.87
C GLY A 11 15.48 41.48 -8.58
N LEU A 12 14.46 41.77 -7.80
CA LEU A 12 14.04 40.93 -6.69
C LEU A 12 13.43 39.63 -7.28
N PHE A 13 14.21 38.55 -7.28
CA PHE A 13 13.68 37.23 -7.49
C PHE A 13 12.89 36.84 -6.21
N PHE A 14 11.58 37.00 -6.24
CA PHE A 14 10.71 36.36 -5.27
C PHE A 14 10.72 34.85 -5.57
N ALA A 15 11.47 34.09 -4.78
CA ALA A 15 11.27 32.67 -4.68
C ALA A 15 9.89 32.44 -4.04
N SER A 16 8.86 32.27 -4.87
CA SER A 16 7.53 31.88 -4.42
C SER A 16 7.63 30.47 -3.84
N CYS A 17 7.77 30.35 -2.52
CA CYS A 17 7.39 29.13 -1.83
C CYS A 17 5.89 28.98 -2.07
N ALA A 18 5.49 28.02 -2.92
CA ALA A 18 4.08 27.70 -3.10
C ALA A 18 3.50 27.25 -1.77
N SER A 19 2.56 28.02 -1.22
CA SER A 19 1.83 27.71 0.00
C SER A 19 1.03 26.39 -0.18
N PRO A 20 0.75 25.65 0.88
CA PRO A 20 -0.22 24.54 0.86
C PRO A 20 -1.53 24.99 0.22
N GLY A 21 -2.18 24.10 -0.52
CA GLY A 21 -3.42 24.42 -1.21
C GLY A 21 -3.63 23.52 -2.44
N TYR A 22 -4.51 23.95 -3.33
CA TYR A 22 -4.74 23.23 -4.57
C TYR A 22 -4.70 24.16 -5.80
N GLU A 23 -4.53 23.52 -6.94
CA GLU A 23 -4.57 24.13 -8.26
C GLU A 23 -5.49 23.29 -9.15
N ARG A 24 -6.50 23.92 -9.75
CA ARG A 24 -7.31 23.29 -10.78
C ARG A 24 -6.50 23.20 -12.06
N THR A 25 -6.45 22.01 -12.64
CA THR A 25 -5.83 21.77 -13.94
C THR A 25 -6.89 21.45 -15.00
N ASP A 26 -6.48 21.38 -16.25
CA ASP A 26 -7.36 20.98 -17.34
C ASP A 26 -7.88 19.53 -17.24
N GLU A 27 -7.21 18.68 -16.45
CA GLU A 27 -7.52 17.27 -16.30
C GLU A 27 -8.00 16.89 -14.89
N GLY A 28 -8.04 17.88 -13.96
CA GLY A 28 -8.44 17.61 -12.59
C GLY A 28 -7.86 18.60 -11.59
N VAL A 29 -7.18 18.11 -10.55
CA VAL A 29 -6.61 18.94 -9.49
C VAL A 29 -5.22 18.49 -9.07
N LEU A 30 -4.40 19.44 -8.67
CA LEU A 30 -3.11 19.23 -8.03
C LEU A 30 -3.17 19.81 -6.61
N ILE A 31 -2.97 18.94 -5.62
CA ILE A 31 -2.92 19.30 -4.20
C ILE A 31 -1.46 19.43 -3.78
N ARG A 32 -1.15 20.51 -3.05
CA ARG A 32 0.16 20.78 -2.43
C ARG A 32 0.02 20.66 -0.93
N LEU A 33 0.67 19.65 -0.37
CA LEU A 33 0.59 19.34 1.06
C LEU A 33 1.77 19.97 1.81
N ASP A 34 1.51 20.31 3.07
CA ASP A 34 2.55 20.63 4.03
C ASP A 34 3.14 19.32 4.56
N GLN A 35 4.25 18.89 3.92
CA GLN A 35 4.92 17.63 4.22
C GLN A 35 5.56 17.70 5.61
N LYS A 36 5.11 16.86 6.55
CA LYS A 36 5.62 16.80 7.93
C LYS A 36 6.88 15.94 8.01
N GLU A 37 6.87 14.80 7.31
CA GLU A 37 7.99 13.87 7.23
C GLU A 37 8.43 13.66 5.78
N SER A 38 9.68 13.28 5.57
CA SER A 38 10.21 13.04 4.22
C SER A 38 9.53 11.88 3.50
N THR A 39 8.86 11.02 4.25
CA THR A 39 8.09 9.85 3.78
C THR A 39 6.65 10.19 3.39
N ASP A 40 6.17 11.39 3.74
CA ASP A 40 4.82 11.83 3.41
C ASP A 40 4.71 12.31 1.96
N SER A 41 3.50 12.28 1.43
CA SER A 41 3.18 12.95 0.16
C SER A 41 3.40 14.45 0.26
N ARG A 42 4.08 15.03 -0.72
CA ARG A 42 4.17 16.48 -0.93
C ARG A 42 3.17 16.97 -1.95
N LEU A 43 2.94 16.18 -2.96
CA LEU A 43 1.97 16.45 -4.02
C LEU A 43 1.06 15.25 -4.19
N VAL A 44 -0.23 15.53 -4.32
CA VAL A 44 -1.25 14.57 -4.74
C VAL A 44 -1.97 15.16 -5.94
N ARG A 45 -2.15 14.37 -7.00
CA ARG A 45 -2.82 14.79 -8.21
C ARG A 45 -3.94 13.83 -8.53
N LEU A 46 -5.12 14.37 -8.81
CA LEU A 46 -6.27 13.64 -9.31
C LEU A 46 -6.51 14.06 -10.76
N ASN A 47 -6.34 13.15 -11.71
CA ASN A 47 -6.69 13.35 -13.11
C ASN A 47 -7.96 12.58 -13.43
N VAL A 48 -8.97 13.27 -13.95
CA VAL A 48 -10.23 12.68 -14.39
C VAL A 48 -10.03 12.11 -15.79
N VAL A 49 -9.98 10.78 -15.88
CA VAL A 49 -9.76 10.07 -17.15
C VAL A 49 -11.06 9.99 -17.95
N ASN A 50 -12.16 9.71 -17.26
CA ASN A 50 -13.54 9.74 -17.81
C ASN A 50 -14.54 9.82 -16.64
N SER A 51 -15.85 9.72 -16.92
CA SER A 51 -16.87 9.83 -15.87
C SER A 51 -16.78 8.75 -14.77
N LYS A 52 -16.07 7.65 -15.00
CA LYS A 52 -15.96 6.49 -14.08
C LYS A 52 -14.54 6.21 -13.60
N ILE A 53 -13.54 6.95 -14.09
CA ILE A 53 -12.13 6.69 -13.78
C ILE A 53 -11.43 7.98 -13.37
N ILE A 54 -10.87 7.97 -12.18
CA ILE A 54 -9.97 9.02 -11.67
C ILE A 54 -8.62 8.39 -11.38
N HIS A 55 -7.57 8.94 -11.96
CA HIS A 55 -6.19 8.54 -11.72
C HIS A 55 -5.59 9.38 -10.61
N VAL A 56 -5.19 8.75 -9.51
CA VAL A 56 -4.50 9.39 -8.39
C VAL A 56 -3.01 9.14 -8.49
N SER A 57 -2.23 10.21 -8.46
CA SER A 57 -0.77 10.15 -8.39
C SER A 57 -0.29 10.90 -7.16
N ALA A 58 0.73 10.39 -6.49
CA ALA A 58 1.34 11.06 -5.35
C ALA A 58 2.87 11.02 -5.43
N THR A 59 3.54 11.97 -4.79
CA THR A 59 5.00 12.02 -4.72
C THR A 59 5.48 12.78 -3.49
N PRO A 60 6.56 12.36 -2.83
CA PRO A 60 7.22 13.13 -1.77
C PRO A 60 8.11 14.24 -2.34
N LYS A 61 8.33 14.26 -3.66
CA LYS A 61 9.18 15.24 -4.36
C LYS A 61 8.41 16.50 -4.72
N LYS A 62 9.14 17.55 -5.12
CA LYS A 62 8.58 18.84 -5.59
C LYS A 62 7.92 18.73 -6.97
N SER A 63 8.09 17.62 -7.68
CA SER A 63 7.50 17.37 -9.00
C SER A 63 7.29 15.89 -9.22
N PHE A 64 6.29 15.55 -10.04
CA PHE A 64 6.08 14.18 -10.51
C PHE A 64 7.16 13.74 -11.50
N SER A 65 7.35 12.42 -11.63
CA SER A 65 8.11 11.83 -12.73
C SER A 65 7.49 12.23 -14.08
N LYS A 66 8.33 12.34 -15.11
CA LYS A 66 7.88 12.53 -16.50
C LYS A 66 7.75 11.23 -17.26
N GLU A 67 8.05 10.12 -16.64
CA GLU A 67 7.91 8.81 -17.25
C GLU A 67 6.43 8.49 -17.48
N LYS A 68 6.18 7.86 -18.62
CA LYS A 68 4.82 7.44 -19.01
C LYS A 68 4.54 6.05 -18.43
N SER A 69 3.28 5.81 -18.11
CA SER A 69 2.82 4.46 -17.78
C SER A 69 3.14 3.48 -18.93
N LEU A 70 3.56 2.27 -18.55
CA LEU A 70 3.75 1.16 -19.50
C LEU A 70 2.49 0.32 -19.68
N ILE A 71 1.49 0.47 -18.81
CA ILE A 71 0.28 -0.37 -18.78
C ILE A 71 -1.00 0.41 -19.11
N VAL A 72 -0.94 1.74 -19.12
CA VAL A 72 -2.08 2.60 -19.44
C VAL A 72 -1.88 3.24 -20.80
N VAL A 73 -2.81 2.98 -21.73
CA VAL A 73 -2.83 3.66 -23.03
C VAL A 73 -3.31 5.11 -22.85
N PRO A 74 -2.71 6.08 -23.58
CA PRO A 74 -3.20 7.45 -23.55
C PRO A 74 -4.68 7.52 -23.91
N GLN A 75 -5.44 8.28 -23.11
CA GLN A 75 -6.87 8.53 -23.31
C GLN A 75 -7.09 9.91 -23.91
N GLU A 76 -8.23 10.10 -24.57
CA GLU A 76 -8.69 11.42 -24.94
C GLU A 76 -8.97 12.27 -23.71
N LYS A 77 -8.73 13.57 -23.84
CA LYS A 77 -8.94 14.51 -22.73
C LYS A 77 -10.43 14.58 -22.37
N PHE A 78 -10.74 14.30 -21.13
CA PHE A 78 -12.07 14.42 -20.56
C PHE A 78 -12.19 15.75 -19.78
N SER A 79 -13.25 16.50 -20.03
CA SER A 79 -13.46 17.83 -19.44
C SER A 79 -14.81 18.02 -18.72
N ASP A 80 -15.67 16.99 -18.76
CA ASP A 80 -17.00 17.05 -18.14
C ASP A 80 -16.92 16.67 -16.65
N PHE A 81 -16.29 17.54 -15.87
CA PHE A 81 -16.19 17.41 -14.41
C PHE A 81 -16.21 18.78 -13.74
N SER A 82 -16.63 18.81 -12.48
CA SER A 82 -16.57 19.99 -11.61
C SER A 82 -15.54 19.83 -10.51
N VAL A 83 -15.04 20.95 -10.02
CA VAL A 83 -14.13 21.06 -8.87
C VAL A 83 -14.66 22.11 -7.93
N GLU A 84 -14.87 21.74 -6.66
CA GLU A 84 -15.34 22.61 -5.59
C GLU A 84 -14.45 22.45 -4.36
N GLU A 85 -14.20 23.54 -3.64
CA GLU A 85 -13.54 23.52 -2.34
C GLU A 85 -14.57 23.71 -1.23
N LYS A 86 -14.49 22.86 -0.21
CA LYS A 86 -15.36 22.94 0.94
C LYS A 86 -14.67 22.37 2.20
N ASN A 87 -14.59 23.15 3.27
CA ASN A 87 -14.11 22.70 4.58
C ASN A 87 -12.72 22.02 4.56
N ASP A 88 -11.73 22.65 3.94
CA ASP A 88 -10.38 22.10 3.76
C ASP A 88 -10.31 20.81 2.89
N GLU A 89 -11.32 20.59 2.07
CA GLU A 89 -11.39 19.48 1.10
C GLU A 89 -11.62 20.02 -0.30
N VAL A 90 -11.11 19.32 -1.29
CA VAL A 90 -11.43 19.55 -2.69
C VAL A 90 -12.28 18.38 -3.19
N VAL A 91 -13.42 18.70 -3.77
CA VAL A 91 -14.37 17.75 -4.35
C VAL A 91 -14.26 17.79 -5.86
N VAL A 92 -13.92 16.67 -6.47
CA VAL A 92 -13.92 16.47 -7.92
C VAL A 92 -15.10 15.58 -8.27
N SER A 93 -16.02 16.07 -9.08
CA SER A 93 -17.26 15.34 -9.43
C SER A 93 -17.42 15.20 -10.92
N THR A 94 -17.80 13.99 -11.34
CA THR A 94 -18.29 13.64 -12.67
C THR A 94 -19.76 13.23 -12.62
N ALA A 95 -20.32 12.76 -13.72
CA ALA A 95 -21.68 12.22 -13.73
C ALA A 95 -21.82 10.92 -12.90
N ASP A 96 -20.77 10.10 -12.80
CA ASP A 96 -20.83 8.76 -12.20
C ASP A 96 -20.05 8.64 -10.89
N LEU A 97 -19.03 9.49 -10.67
CA LEU A 97 -18.06 9.34 -9.60
C LEU A 97 -17.75 10.68 -8.92
N LYS A 98 -17.56 10.65 -7.62
CA LYS A 98 -17.08 11.78 -6.84
C LYS A 98 -15.83 11.39 -6.05
N ALA A 99 -14.77 12.17 -6.14
CA ALA A 99 -13.59 12.06 -5.29
C ALA A 99 -13.50 13.27 -4.37
N VAL A 100 -13.24 13.03 -3.10
CA VAL A 100 -13.00 14.06 -2.08
C VAL A 100 -11.57 13.91 -1.61
N VAL A 101 -10.79 14.99 -1.65
CA VAL A 101 -9.39 14.99 -1.22
C VAL A 101 -9.16 16.02 -0.13
N SER A 102 -8.56 15.60 0.98
CA SER A 102 -8.19 16.48 2.09
C SER A 102 -7.00 17.36 1.72
N LEU A 103 -7.13 18.66 1.91
CA LEU A 103 -6.03 19.63 1.75
C LEU A 103 -4.98 19.53 2.86
N LYS A 104 -5.29 18.85 3.98
CA LYS A 104 -4.38 18.68 5.12
C LYS A 104 -3.51 17.42 5.00
N THR A 105 -4.11 16.33 4.54
CA THR A 105 -3.47 15.01 4.57
C THR A 105 -3.24 14.41 3.19
N GLY A 106 -3.96 14.89 2.18
CA GLY A 106 -3.99 14.27 0.86
C GLY A 106 -4.78 12.97 0.80
N GLU A 107 -5.54 12.64 1.86
CA GLU A 107 -6.47 11.50 1.89
C GLU A 107 -7.52 11.64 0.81
N VAL A 108 -7.77 10.56 0.06
CA VAL A 108 -8.76 10.52 -1.00
C VAL A 108 -9.86 9.53 -0.64
N GLN A 109 -11.11 9.96 -0.82
CA GLN A 109 -12.30 9.14 -0.66
C GLN A 109 -13.10 9.15 -1.97
N PHE A 110 -13.65 8.00 -2.36
CA PHE A 110 -14.44 7.86 -3.56
C PHE A 110 -15.88 7.50 -3.24
N PHE A 111 -16.80 8.13 -3.95
CA PHE A 111 -18.25 7.93 -3.81
C PHE A 111 -18.86 7.71 -5.18
N ASP A 112 -19.91 6.89 -5.26
CA ASP A 112 -20.76 6.81 -6.43
C ASP A 112 -21.65 8.05 -6.60
N ALA A 113 -22.41 8.10 -7.70
CA ALA A 113 -23.32 9.22 -7.99
C ALA A 113 -24.44 9.38 -6.93
N SER A 114 -24.78 8.34 -6.17
CA SER A 114 -25.76 8.41 -5.09
C SER A 114 -25.17 8.98 -3.78
N GLY A 115 -23.85 9.15 -3.71
CA GLY A 115 -23.13 9.58 -2.53
C GLY A 115 -22.74 8.42 -1.58
N LYS A 116 -22.94 7.17 -2.00
CA LYS A 116 -22.47 6.00 -1.28
C LYS A 116 -20.95 5.89 -1.42
N ILE A 117 -20.25 5.67 -0.30
CA ILE A 117 -18.80 5.45 -0.31
C ILE A 117 -18.47 4.15 -1.05
N LEU A 118 -17.51 4.22 -1.94
CA LEU A 118 -16.94 3.08 -2.67
C LEU A 118 -15.61 2.65 -2.07
N LEU A 119 -14.70 3.62 -1.88
CA LEU A 119 -13.33 3.38 -1.43
C LEU A 119 -12.86 4.56 -0.59
N ARG A 120 -12.17 4.28 0.49
CA ARG A 120 -11.52 5.27 1.35
C ARG A 120 -10.08 4.88 1.61
N GLU A 121 -9.17 5.82 1.49
CA GLU A 121 -7.83 5.66 2.02
C GLU A 121 -7.85 5.65 3.56
N ASN A 122 -6.85 5.03 4.18
CA ASN A 122 -6.74 5.10 5.64
C ASN A 122 -6.66 6.55 6.11
N GLU A 123 -7.14 6.80 7.31
CA GLU A 123 -7.05 8.10 7.96
C GLU A 123 -5.62 8.67 7.88
N GLY A 124 -5.50 9.92 7.44
CA GLY A 124 -4.23 10.56 7.18
C GLY A 124 -3.66 10.34 5.78
N GLY A 125 -4.36 9.59 4.90
CA GLY A 125 -4.04 9.46 3.47
C GLY A 125 -3.42 8.14 3.06
N GLY A 126 -2.96 7.31 4.00
CA GLY A 126 -2.46 5.95 3.73
C GLY A 126 -1.28 5.82 2.75
N LYS A 127 -0.70 6.94 2.29
CA LYS A 127 0.40 6.99 1.32
C LYS A 127 1.73 7.15 2.05
N ARG A 128 2.69 6.26 1.78
CA ARG A 128 4.02 6.31 2.36
C ARG A 128 5.09 6.05 1.32
N PHE A 129 6.21 6.75 1.44
CA PHE A 129 7.36 6.71 0.52
C PHE A 129 8.64 6.49 1.32
N ASP A 130 9.00 5.24 1.57
CA ASP A 130 10.24 4.92 2.29
C ASP A 130 11.43 4.95 1.33
N PRO A 131 12.47 5.78 1.57
CA PRO A 131 13.65 5.82 0.72
C PRO A 131 14.34 4.47 0.67
N VAL A 132 14.70 4.01 -0.53
CA VAL A 132 15.45 2.76 -0.74
C VAL A 132 16.52 2.98 -1.80
N THR A 133 17.60 2.23 -1.69
CA THR A 133 18.62 2.16 -2.74
C THR A 133 18.68 0.73 -3.26
N VAL A 134 18.40 0.53 -4.54
CA VAL A 134 18.44 -0.77 -5.20
C VAL A 134 19.54 -0.72 -6.27
N GLU A 135 20.52 -1.59 -6.16
CA GLU A 135 21.67 -1.66 -7.08
C GLU A 135 22.34 -0.31 -7.35
N GLY A 136 22.46 0.52 -6.30
CA GLY A 136 23.06 1.86 -6.38
C GLY A 136 22.16 2.95 -6.94
N THR A 137 20.90 2.66 -7.23
CA THR A 137 19.90 3.63 -7.68
C THR A 137 18.95 3.98 -6.54
N ASP A 138 18.83 5.26 -6.23
CA ASP A 138 17.92 5.77 -5.20
C ASP A 138 16.49 5.83 -5.71
N GLY A 139 15.58 5.30 -4.89
CA GLY A 139 14.14 5.25 -5.17
C GLY A 139 13.31 5.29 -3.91
N TYR A 140 12.08 4.81 -4.02
CA TYR A 140 11.15 4.67 -2.90
C TYR A 140 10.45 3.31 -2.93
N ALA A 141 10.34 2.68 -1.76
CA ALA A 141 9.32 1.69 -1.53
C ALA A 141 7.99 2.43 -1.27
N LEU A 142 6.97 2.10 -2.05
CA LEU A 142 5.68 2.77 -2.01
C LEU A 142 4.69 1.92 -1.23
N LYS A 143 3.91 2.54 -0.36
CA LYS A 143 2.77 1.90 0.30
C LYS A 143 1.53 2.77 0.13
N GLN A 144 0.41 2.14 -0.23
CA GLN A 144 -0.91 2.76 -0.22
C GLN A 144 -1.85 1.88 0.57
N SER A 145 -2.46 2.43 1.61
CA SER A 145 -3.38 1.70 2.49
C SER A 145 -4.80 2.24 2.35
N PHE A 146 -5.75 1.33 2.35
CA PHE A 146 -7.18 1.63 2.26
C PHE A 146 -7.93 0.99 3.43
N GLU A 147 -9.02 1.62 3.84
CA GLU A 147 -9.99 0.97 4.69
C GLU A 147 -10.69 -0.15 3.91
N SER A 148 -10.90 -1.27 4.55
CA SER A 148 -11.57 -2.41 3.95
C SER A 148 -12.56 -3.03 4.95
N PRO A 149 -13.88 -2.81 4.78
CA PRO A 149 -14.91 -3.40 5.63
C PRO A 149 -14.88 -4.93 5.63
N ASP A 150 -15.35 -5.56 6.71
CA ASP A 150 -15.30 -7.02 6.86
C ASP A 150 -16.09 -7.77 5.79
N ASP A 151 -17.16 -7.17 5.27
CA ASP A 151 -18.02 -7.71 4.21
C ASP A 151 -17.50 -7.45 2.79
N GLU A 152 -16.29 -6.90 2.65
CA GLU A 152 -15.65 -6.69 1.37
C GLU A 152 -14.86 -7.90 0.90
N ALA A 153 -14.95 -8.20 -0.38
CA ALA A 153 -14.22 -9.27 -1.05
C ALA A 153 -13.45 -8.72 -2.26
N PHE A 154 -12.26 -9.25 -2.50
CA PHE A 154 -11.37 -8.82 -3.58
C PHE A 154 -11.07 -9.95 -4.54
N TYR A 155 -11.12 -9.66 -5.84
CA TYR A 155 -10.91 -10.60 -6.93
C TYR A 155 -9.96 -10.00 -7.97
N GLY A 156 -9.29 -10.86 -8.74
CA GLY A 156 -8.40 -10.41 -9.82
C GLY A 156 -6.94 -10.75 -9.56
N LEU A 157 -6.03 -9.77 -9.67
CA LEU A 157 -4.57 -9.87 -9.49
C LEU A 157 -3.86 -10.77 -10.50
N GLY A 158 -4.57 -11.36 -11.46
CA GLY A 158 -4.03 -12.26 -12.48
C GLY A 158 -4.31 -13.73 -12.20
N GLN A 159 -3.37 -14.60 -12.60
CA GLN A 159 -3.46 -16.05 -12.40
C GLN A 159 -2.31 -16.49 -11.50
N HIS A 160 -2.65 -17.01 -10.34
CA HIS A 160 -1.71 -17.48 -9.32
C HIS A 160 -1.90 -18.98 -9.07
N GLN A 161 -0.84 -19.65 -8.62
CA GLN A 161 -0.89 -21.04 -8.17
C GLN A 161 -1.32 -21.08 -6.69
N ALA A 162 -2.55 -20.64 -6.43
CA ALA A 162 -3.13 -20.59 -5.10
C ALA A 162 -4.61 -21.00 -5.19
N ASP A 163 -5.13 -21.51 -4.10
CA ASP A 163 -6.54 -21.90 -3.97
C ASP A 163 -7.45 -20.71 -3.60
N GLU A 164 -6.88 -19.52 -3.51
CA GLU A 164 -7.61 -18.30 -3.19
C GLU A 164 -8.42 -17.80 -4.38
N PHE A 165 -9.72 -17.66 -4.18
CA PHE A 165 -10.61 -16.94 -5.09
C PHE A 165 -10.89 -15.52 -4.57
N ASN A 166 -10.99 -15.35 -3.25
CA ASN A 166 -11.15 -14.08 -2.57
C ASN A 166 -9.87 -13.73 -1.82
N TYR A 167 -9.27 -12.60 -2.16
CA TYR A 167 -8.02 -12.12 -1.57
C TYR A 167 -8.21 -11.29 -0.29
N LYS A 168 -9.42 -11.16 0.26
CA LYS A 168 -9.63 -10.49 1.56
C LYS A 168 -8.86 -11.21 2.66
N GLY A 169 -8.00 -10.47 3.37
CA GLY A 169 -7.14 -11.03 4.42
C GLY A 169 -6.03 -11.96 3.94
N LYS A 170 -5.74 -11.95 2.64
CA LYS A 170 -4.65 -12.72 2.01
C LYS A 170 -3.57 -11.78 1.51
N ASN A 171 -2.34 -12.27 1.47
CA ASN A 171 -1.20 -11.56 0.91
C ASN A 171 -0.75 -12.20 -0.38
N GLU A 172 -0.63 -11.41 -1.45
CA GLU A 172 -0.22 -11.88 -2.76
C GLU A 172 0.95 -11.05 -3.30
N SER A 173 2.05 -11.71 -3.64
CA SER A 173 3.20 -11.08 -4.28
C SER A 173 2.98 -11.02 -5.80
N LEU A 174 2.98 -9.81 -6.34
CA LEU A 174 2.74 -9.55 -7.75
C LEU A 174 4.06 -9.49 -8.51
N PHE A 175 4.61 -10.66 -8.82
CA PHE A 175 5.71 -10.81 -9.75
C PHE A 175 5.43 -11.98 -10.70
N GLN A 176 5.93 -11.89 -11.91
CA GLN A 176 5.62 -12.83 -12.97
C GLN A 176 6.76 -13.83 -13.19
N TYR A 177 6.39 -15.10 -13.33
CA TYR A 177 7.31 -16.16 -13.74
C TYR A 177 6.54 -17.27 -14.48
N ASN A 178 7.20 -18.36 -14.86
CA ASN A 178 6.72 -19.38 -15.79
C ASN A 178 5.24 -19.81 -15.63
N THR A 179 4.74 -19.97 -14.40
CA THR A 179 3.40 -20.48 -14.10
C THR A 179 2.49 -19.46 -13.43
N LYS A 180 2.94 -18.22 -13.31
CA LYS A 180 2.23 -17.14 -12.61
C LYS A 180 2.14 -15.91 -13.51
N VAL A 181 0.91 -15.44 -13.76
CA VAL A 181 0.63 -14.19 -14.46
C VAL A 181 0.15 -13.17 -13.44
N SER A 182 0.90 -12.09 -13.27
CA SER A 182 0.55 -11.01 -12.36
C SER A 182 -0.09 -9.85 -13.10
N VAL A 183 -1.28 -9.45 -12.69
CA VAL A 183 -1.99 -8.28 -13.19
C VAL A 183 -2.29 -7.37 -12.01
N PRO A 184 -1.74 -6.14 -11.94
CA PRO A 184 -1.93 -5.25 -10.78
C PRO A 184 -3.30 -4.58 -10.83
N PHE A 185 -4.35 -5.37 -10.97
CA PHE A 185 -5.74 -4.95 -11.02
C PHE A 185 -6.60 -5.82 -10.11
N VAL A 186 -7.33 -5.18 -9.21
CA VAL A 186 -8.24 -5.82 -8.27
C VAL A 186 -9.65 -5.28 -8.43
N LEU A 187 -10.65 -6.15 -8.30
CA LEU A 187 -12.08 -5.82 -8.25
C LEU A 187 -12.62 -6.06 -6.86
N SER A 188 -13.41 -5.12 -6.35
CA SER A 188 -14.17 -5.28 -5.11
C SER A 188 -15.63 -5.65 -5.41
N ASN A 189 -16.23 -6.48 -4.53
CA ASN A 189 -17.69 -6.71 -4.53
C ASN A 189 -18.50 -5.46 -4.20
N LYS A 190 -17.85 -4.35 -3.87
CA LYS A 190 -18.48 -3.02 -3.68
C LYS A 190 -18.62 -2.23 -4.99
N ASN A 191 -18.40 -2.87 -6.15
CA ASN A 191 -18.55 -2.32 -7.51
C ASN A 191 -17.50 -1.25 -7.86
N TYR A 192 -16.28 -1.41 -7.43
CA TYR A 192 -15.14 -0.63 -7.90
C TYR A 192 -13.94 -1.54 -8.23
N GLY A 193 -12.98 -1.00 -8.96
CA GLY A 193 -11.69 -1.65 -9.22
C GLY A 193 -10.55 -0.68 -9.00
N ILE A 194 -9.39 -1.21 -8.66
CA ILE A 194 -8.14 -0.46 -8.54
C ILE A 194 -7.14 -1.06 -9.53
N LEU A 195 -6.63 -0.22 -10.43
CA LEU A 195 -5.45 -0.52 -11.23
C LEU A 195 -4.25 0.15 -10.56
N TRP A 196 -3.30 -0.66 -10.07
CA TRP A 196 -2.04 -0.17 -9.55
C TRP A 196 -1.06 0.05 -10.70
N ASP A 197 -0.98 1.30 -11.17
CA ASP A 197 -0.12 1.69 -12.29
C ASP A 197 1.36 1.73 -11.85
N ASN A 198 1.88 0.55 -11.57
CA ASN A 198 3.26 0.31 -11.17
C ASN A 198 3.71 -1.05 -11.72
N TYR A 199 4.92 -1.11 -12.26
CA TYR A 199 5.52 -2.31 -12.86
C TYR A 199 6.73 -2.83 -12.09
N SER A 200 6.94 -2.34 -10.87
CA SER A 200 7.90 -2.89 -9.92
C SER A 200 7.30 -4.08 -9.18
N LEU A 201 8.13 -4.85 -8.49
CA LEU A 201 7.65 -5.84 -7.53
C LEU A 201 6.66 -5.19 -6.57
N SER A 202 5.45 -5.72 -6.53
CA SER A 202 4.38 -5.21 -5.71
C SER A 202 3.78 -6.31 -4.85
N ARG A 203 3.12 -5.93 -3.76
CA ARG A 203 2.34 -6.82 -2.91
C ARG A 203 0.95 -6.25 -2.74
N PHE A 204 -0.04 -7.12 -2.74
CA PHE A 204 -1.42 -6.80 -2.37
C PHE A 204 -1.79 -7.61 -1.14
N GLY A 205 -2.52 -7.01 -0.21
CA GLY A 205 -3.09 -7.74 0.91
C GLY A 205 -3.12 -6.96 2.21
N ASP A 206 -3.24 -7.70 3.29
CA ASP A 206 -3.21 -7.17 4.66
C ASP A 206 -1.75 -7.06 5.11
N GLU A 207 -1.19 -5.87 5.05
CA GLU A 207 0.19 -5.59 5.43
C GLU A 207 0.34 -5.06 6.86
N ARG A 208 -0.61 -5.38 7.74
CA ARG A 208 -0.40 -5.14 9.16
C ARG A 208 0.82 -5.91 9.63
N ASP A 209 1.65 -5.28 10.43
CA ASP A 209 2.78 -5.96 11.05
C ASP A 209 2.27 -7.16 11.84
N TYR A 210 2.90 -8.32 11.63
CA TYR A 210 2.63 -9.49 12.45
C TYR A 210 3.12 -9.20 13.87
N ALA A 211 2.20 -9.07 14.81
CA ALA A 211 2.56 -9.06 16.21
C ALA A 211 2.99 -10.47 16.64
N GLN A 212 3.99 -10.53 17.53
CA GLN A 212 4.39 -11.81 18.12
C GLN A 212 3.24 -12.36 18.97
N LEU A 213 3.02 -13.67 18.94
CA LEU A 213 1.91 -14.29 19.70
C LEU A 213 2.01 -13.98 21.19
N ASP A 214 3.20 -14.08 21.77
CA ASP A 214 3.42 -13.84 23.20
C ASP A 214 3.39 -12.36 23.60
N GLU A 215 3.42 -11.42 22.64
CA GLU A 215 3.23 -9.99 22.87
C GLU A 215 1.75 -9.59 22.82
N THR A 216 0.95 -10.33 22.07
CA THR A 216 -0.47 -10.04 21.85
C THR A 216 -1.38 -10.85 22.77
N PHE A 217 -0.99 -12.10 23.09
CA PHE A 217 -1.81 -13.06 23.80
C PHE A 217 -1.07 -13.67 24.97
N THR A 218 -1.84 -14.12 25.97
CA THR A 218 -1.28 -15.02 27.00
C THR A 218 -1.30 -16.45 26.46
N LEU A 219 -0.13 -17.09 26.45
CA LEU A 219 0.03 -18.46 25.96
C LEU A 219 0.23 -19.44 27.12
N TYR A 220 -0.40 -20.60 27.02
CA TYR A 220 -0.24 -21.73 27.93
C TYR A 220 0.18 -22.97 27.16
N ASP A 221 1.03 -23.79 27.74
CA ASP A 221 1.45 -25.04 27.13
C ASP A 221 0.35 -26.15 27.22
N SER A 222 0.61 -27.31 26.67
CA SER A 222 -0.33 -28.45 26.71
C SER A 222 -0.66 -28.97 28.13
N LYS A 223 0.02 -28.45 29.15
CA LYS A 223 -0.21 -28.77 30.59
C LYS A 223 -0.85 -27.61 31.34
N GLY A 224 -1.19 -26.52 30.65
CA GLY A 224 -1.77 -25.31 31.23
C GLY A 224 -0.74 -24.38 31.92
N VAL A 225 0.56 -24.57 31.65
CA VAL A 225 1.60 -23.70 32.24
C VAL A 225 1.78 -22.48 31.34
N LYS A 226 1.67 -21.29 31.94
CA LYS A 226 1.84 -20.02 31.24
C LYS A 226 3.27 -19.86 30.74
N GLY A 227 3.45 -19.30 29.52
CA GLY A 227 4.73 -18.89 28.98
C GLY A 227 5.01 -19.30 27.53
N GLY A 228 4.10 -20.01 26.89
CA GLY A 228 4.19 -20.41 25.49
C GLY A 228 3.44 -21.70 25.21
N LEU A 229 3.36 -22.08 23.94
CA LEU A 229 2.76 -23.34 23.49
C LEU A 229 3.78 -24.48 23.58
N THR A 230 3.32 -25.71 23.67
CA THR A 230 4.17 -26.89 23.51
C THR A 230 4.44 -27.14 22.03
N GLY A 231 5.67 -26.98 21.57
CA GLY A 231 6.11 -27.32 20.21
C GLY A 231 6.74 -28.72 20.20
N THR A 232 6.18 -29.63 19.40
CA THR A 232 6.70 -31.01 19.22
C THR A 232 7.20 -31.14 17.78
N TYR A 233 8.48 -31.46 17.64
CA TYR A 233 9.21 -31.59 16.36
C TYR A 233 9.56 -33.07 16.17
N VAL A 234 8.95 -33.75 15.21
CA VAL A 234 9.20 -35.15 14.90
C VAL A 234 9.91 -35.26 13.55
N PRO A 235 11.15 -35.79 13.50
CA PRO A 235 11.87 -35.94 12.25
C PRO A 235 11.19 -36.97 11.33
N GLY A 236 11.37 -36.82 10.02
CA GLY A 236 10.87 -37.79 9.04
C GLY A 236 11.44 -39.20 9.28
N ALA A 237 10.67 -40.21 8.93
CA ALA A 237 10.93 -41.65 9.25
C ALA A 237 12.34 -42.13 8.84
N ASN A 238 12.98 -41.53 7.87
CA ASN A 238 14.31 -41.89 7.37
C ASN A 238 15.46 -41.08 7.98
N ARG A 239 15.21 -40.31 9.03
CA ARG A 239 16.19 -39.44 9.67
C ARG A 239 16.56 -39.94 11.07
N LYS A 240 17.85 -39.92 11.39
CA LYS A 240 18.37 -40.43 12.70
C LYS A 240 18.20 -39.45 13.86
N ALA A 241 17.55 -38.28 13.66
CA ALA A 241 17.33 -37.30 14.71
C ALA A 241 16.24 -37.79 15.68
N GLN A 242 16.35 -37.36 16.94
CA GLN A 242 15.31 -37.62 17.95
C GLN A 242 14.22 -36.54 17.93
N PRO A 243 12.99 -36.86 18.30
CA PRO A 243 11.97 -35.83 18.50
C PRO A 243 12.41 -34.79 19.54
N VAL A 244 12.08 -33.55 19.29
CA VAL A 244 12.36 -32.41 20.20
C VAL A 244 11.03 -31.85 20.69
N VAL A 245 10.93 -31.63 22.00
CA VAL A 245 9.79 -30.92 22.61
C VAL A 245 10.33 -29.68 23.34
N ARG A 246 9.73 -28.55 23.10
CA ARG A 246 10.11 -27.30 23.76
C ARG A 246 8.94 -26.32 23.86
N THR A 247 9.10 -25.25 24.64
CA THR A 247 8.14 -24.16 24.76
C THR A 247 8.36 -23.17 23.62
N GLU A 248 7.29 -22.86 22.90
CA GLU A 248 7.27 -21.91 21.77
C GLU A 248 6.45 -20.68 22.14
N LYS A 249 7.04 -19.54 22.00
CA LYS A 249 6.39 -18.24 22.20
C LYS A 249 5.73 -17.72 20.95
N ASN A 250 6.20 -18.18 19.80
CA ASN A 250 5.75 -17.75 18.49
C ASN A 250 5.68 -18.91 17.52
N ILE A 251 4.75 -18.82 16.58
CA ILE A 251 4.65 -19.71 15.43
C ILE A 251 5.03 -18.90 14.21
N TYR A 252 6.20 -19.16 13.63
CA TYR A 252 6.73 -18.41 12.52
C TYR A 252 7.09 -19.30 11.35
N PHE A 253 6.33 -19.18 10.25
CA PHE A 253 6.57 -19.90 9.01
C PHE A 253 6.54 -18.90 7.85
N GLU A 254 7.69 -18.59 7.26
CA GLU A 254 7.76 -17.75 6.08
C GLU A 254 7.73 -18.59 4.80
N ASP A 255 8.53 -19.66 4.76
CA ASP A 255 8.47 -20.69 3.73
C ASP A 255 9.11 -22.02 4.25
N LYS A 256 9.18 -23.05 3.39
CA LYS A 256 9.78 -24.35 3.74
C LYS A 256 11.28 -24.28 4.09
N LYS A 257 11.98 -23.20 3.77
CA LYS A 257 13.40 -23.03 4.00
C LYS A 257 13.72 -22.08 5.14
N THR A 258 12.77 -21.23 5.51
CA THR A 258 12.91 -20.15 6.49
C THR A 258 12.06 -20.34 7.74
N ILE A 259 11.94 -21.56 8.23
CA ILE A 259 11.40 -21.78 9.58
C ILE A 259 12.48 -21.35 10.58
N LEU A 260 12.39 -20.12 11.03
CA LEU A 260 13.42 -19.49 11.88
C LEU A 260 13.53 -20.13 13.27
N ASN A 261 12.56 -20.91 13.70
CA ASN A 261 12.50 -21.52 15.03
C ASN A 261 12.72 -23.02 15.06
N LEU A 262 13.26 -23.64 14.00
CA LEU A 262 13.63 -25.04 14.07
C LEU A 262 14.69 -25.29 15.14
N PRO A 263 14.61 -26.43 15.88
CA PRO A 263 15.71 -26.86 16.71
C PRO A 263 17.01 -26.94 15.91
N LYS A 264 18.14 -26.61 16.54
CA LYS A 264 19.43 -26.61 15.88
C LYS A 264 19.69 -27.98 15.23
N ASP A 265 20.12 -27.95 13.98
CA ASP A 265 20.44 -29.16 13.18
C ASP A 265 19.26 -30.11 12.95
N PHE A 266 18.00 -29.65 13.15
CA PHE A 266 16.81 -30.46 12.95
C PHE A 266 16.52 -30.65 11.45
N PRO A 267 16.40 -31.92 10.97
CA PRO A 267 16.12 -32.19 9.56
C PRO A 267 14.64 -31.91 9.26
N PHE A 268 14.38 -30.85 8.50
CA PHE A 268 13.02 -30.42 8.20
C PHE A 268 12.27 -31.33 7.22
N ASP A 269 12.95 -31.84 6.19
CA ASP A 269 12.32 -32.62 5.13
C ASP A 269 11.62 -33.89 5.67
N GLY A 270 10.31 -33.97 5.41
CA GLY A 270 9.46 -35.07 5.87
C GLY A 270 9.20 -35.08 7.38
N SER A 271 9.55 -34.02 8.08
CA SER A 271 9.26 -33.85 9.50
C SER A 271 7.81 -33.42 9.73
N LYS A 272 7.33 -33.62 10.97
CA LYS A 272 6.05 -33.13 11.47
C LYS A 272 6.31 -32.18 12.64
N VAL A 273 5.70 -31.02 12.59
CA VAL A 273 5.71 -30.04 13.69
C VAL A 273 4.28 -29.90 14.20
N THR A 274 4.09 -29.95 15.52
CA THR A 274 2.81 -29.79 16.18
C THR A 274 2.95 -28.73 17.28
N TYR A 275 2.00 -27.81 17.37
CA TYR A 275 1.89 -26.86 18.47
C TYR A 275 0.60 -27.13 19.23
N GLU A 276 0.70 -27.25 20.57
CA GLU A 276 -0.42 -27.59 21.45
C GLU A 276 -0.42 -26.67 22.66
N GLY A 277 -1.60 -26.21 23.06
CA GLY A 277 -1.78 -25.34 24.23
C GLY A 277 -3.03 -24.50 24.12
N GLU A 278 -3.10 -23.45 24.93
CA GLU A 278 -4.21 -22.49 24.96
C GLU A 278 -3.70 -21.07 24.65
N ILE A 279 -4.53 -20.30 23.98
CA ILE A 279 -4.29 -18.89 23.65
C ILE A 279 -5.43 -18.09 24.29
N GLU A 280 -5.09 -17.25 25.26
CA GLU A 280 -6.02 -16.34 25.91
C GLU A 280 -5.85 -14.94 25.34
N ALA A 281 -6.94 -14.35 24.78
CA ALA A 281 -6.99 -13.04 24.16
C ALA A 281 -7.27 -11.92 25.17
#